data_2314fc64c579e0281e17a448c2f0c6ab
#
_entry.id   2314fc64c579e0281e17a448c2f0c6ab
#
_cell.length_a   1.000
_cell.length_b   1.000
_cell.length_c   1.000
_cell.angle_alpha   90.00
_cell.angle_beta   90.00
_cell.angle_gamma   90.00
#
_symmetry.space_group_name_H-M   'P 1'
#
loop_
_entity.id
_entity.type
_entity.pdbx_description
1 polymer ?
#
loop_
_entity_poly.entity_id
_entity_poly.type
_entity_poly.pdbx_seq_one_letter_code
_entity_poly.pdbx_strand_id
1 'polypeptide(L)'
;MSEQQKAVITVTGLDKKGVIAAVTTMLADKNVNVLDISQTILGEYFNMIRLVDITECSISLQDLVDECAKVGESLQMEVRCQHENIFKFMHQI
;
A
#
# COMPACT_ATOMS: atom_id res chain seq x y z
N MET A 1 9.62 12.08 -21.70
CA MET A 1 9.05 12.21 -20.35
C MET A 1 8.45 10.92 -19.89
N SER A 2 8.87 10.42 -18.77
CA SER A 2 8.28 9.21 -18.22
C SER A 2 6.93 9.57 -17.58
N GLU A 3 5.94 8.73 -17.83
CA GLU A 3 4.65 8.89 -17.19
C GLU A 3 4.76 8.55 -15.70
N GLN A 4 4.02 9.26 -14.89
CA GLN A 4 3.96 8.95 -13.48
C GLN A 4 3.25 7.61 -13.30
N GLN A 5 3.89 6.71 -12.59
CA GLN A 5 3.32 5.41 -12.26
C GLN A 5 2.78 5.44 -10.84
N LYS A 6 1.55 5.05 -10.67
CA LYS A 6 0.88 5.06 -9.37
C LYS A 6 0.38 3.68 -9.00
N ALA A 7 0.38 3.42 -7.72
CA ALA A 7 -0.18 2.19 -7.18
C ALA A 7 -1.07 2.51 -5.99
N VAL A 8 -1.95 1.59 -5.67
CA VAL A 8 -2.84 1.72 -4.51
C VAL A 8 -2.48 0.59 -3.54
N ILE A 9 -2.20 0.97 -2.30
CA ILE A 9 -1.88 0.01 -1.25
C ILE A 9 -3.01 0.04 -0.24
N THR A 10 -3.63 -1.12 0.00
CA THR A 10 -4.69 -1.26 0.98
C THR A 10 -4.21 -2.10 2.15
N VAL A 11 -4.53 -1.66 3.35
CA VAL A 11 -4.17 -2.37 4.59
C VAL A 11 -5.46 -2.59 5.38
N THR A 12 -5.77 -3.85 5.66
CA THR A 12 -7.01 -4.21 6.34
C THR A 12 -6.73 -5.24 7.43
N GLY A 13 -7.35 -5.07 8.58
CA GLY A 13 -7.22 -6.01 9.67
C GLY A 13 -7.56 -5.37 11.00
N LEU A 14 -7.22 -6.08 12.07
CA LEU A 14 -7.37 -5.54 13.40
C LEU A 14 -6.36 -4.41 13.62
N ASP A 15 -6.81 -3.34 14.26
CA ASP A 15 -5.94 -2.20 14.54
C ASP A 15 -4.82 -2.64 15.49
N LYS A 16 -3.59 -2.55 15.01
CA LYS A 16 -2.40 -2.91 15.76
C LYS A 16 -1.42 -1.77 15.80
N LYS A 17 -0.78 -1.62 16.95
CA LYS A 17 0.24 -0.62 17.13
C LYS A 17 1.40 -0.87 16.15
N GLY A 18 1.84 0.18 15.49
CA GLY A 18 3.00 0.09 14.61
C GLY A 18 2.71 -0.29 13.16
N VAL A 19 1.45 -0.58 12.80
CA VAL A 19 1.10 -0.94 11.42
C VAL A 19 1.48 0.18 10.45
N ILE A 20 1.07 1.40 10.75
CA ILE A 20 1.33 2.55 9.88
C ILE A 20 2.84 2.77 9.73
N ALA A 21 3.57 2.71 10.85
CA ALA A 21 5.02 2.90 10.83
C ALA A 21 5.72 1.82 10.00
N ALA A 22 5.32 0.56 10.14
CA ALA A 22 5.93 -0.54 9.41
C ALA A 22 5.73 -0.38 7.90
N VAL A 23 4.52 -0.07 7.47
CA VAL A 23 4.21 0.12 6.05
C VAL A 23 4.95 1.34 5.51
N THR A 24 4.95 2.44 6.25
CA THR A 24 5.62 3.67 5.83
C THR A 24 7.13 3.47 5.70
N THR A 25 7.75 2.78 6.65
CA THR A 25 9.18 2.49 6.61
C THR A 25 9.53 1.63 5.40
N MET A 26 8.75 0.59 5.14
CA MET A 26 8.98 -0.27 3.99
C MET A 26 8.91 0.54 2.69
N LEU A 27 7.90 1.40 2.54
CA LEU A 27 7.75 2.21 1.34
C LEU A 27 8.90 3.20 1.17
N ALA A 28 9.33 3.83 2.27
CA ALA A 28 10.46 4.76 2.22
C ALA A 28 11.74 4.05 1.78
N ASP A 29 11.98 2.84 2.29
CA ASP A 29 13.15 2.04 1.93
C ASP A 29 13.18 1.71 0.43
N LYS A 30 12.03 1.59 -0.19
CA LYS A 30 11.91 1.25 -1.61
C LYS A 30 11.78 2.49 -2.51
N ASN A 31 11.94 3.66 -1.93
CA ASN A 31 11.85 4.95 -2.66
C ASN A 31 10.46 5.16 -3.26
N VAL A 32 9.44 4.78 -2.52
CA VAL A 32 8.03 4.98 -2.90
C VAL A 32 7.53 6.25 -2.23
N ASN A 33 6.93 7.14 -3.00
CA ASN A 33 6.40 8.40 -2.50
C ASN A 33 4.90 8.29 -2.25
N VAL A 34 4.47 8.59 -1.03
CA VAL A 34 3.05 8.55 -0.67
C VAL A 34 2.41 9.86 -1.09
N LEU A 35 1.37 9.77 -1.93
CA LEU A 35 0.65 10.93 -2.45
C LEU A 35 -0.58 11.25 -1.62
N ASP A 36 -1.27 10.24 -1.13
CA ASP A 36 -2.50 10.43 -0.37
C ASP A 36 -2.74 9.24 0.54
N ILE A 37 -3.41 9.48 1.66
CA ILE A 37 -3.76 8.45 2.62
C ILE A 37 -5.20 8.68 3.07
N SER A 38 -5.98 7.60 3.06
CA SER A 38 -7.32 7.60 3.64
C SER A 38 -7.40 6.43 4.61
N GLN A 39 -7.90 6.65 5.81
CA GLN A 39 -8.04 5.58 6.78
C GLN A 39 -9.39 5.65 7.47
N THR A 40 -9.90 4.49 7.83
CA THR A 40 -11.18 4.35 8.52
C THR A 40 -11.02 3.31 9.62
N ILE A 41 -11.54 3.62 10.80
CA ILE A 41 -11.57 2.67 11.90
C ILE A 41 -13.03 2.35 12.18
N LEU A 42 -13.36 1.07 12.13
CA LEU A 42 -14.71 0.58 12.40
C LEU A 42 -14.63 -0.47 13.50
N GLY A 43 -14.97 -0.06 14.73
CA GLY A 43 -14.80 -0.92 15.89
C GLY A 43 -13.32 -1.24 16.10
N GLU A 44 -12.98 -2.52 16.04
CA GLU A 44 -11.60 -3.00 16.19
C GLU A 44 -10.86 -3.07 14.86
N TYR A 45 -11.56 -2.83 13.75
CA TYR A 45 -10.99 -3.02 12.44
C TYR A 45 -10.43 -1.73 11.88
N PHE A 46 -9.30 -1.87 11.24
CA PHE A 46 -8.57 -0.78 10.62
C PHE A 46 -8.56 -1.01 9.12
N ASN A 47 -8.86 0.03 8.36
CA ASN A 47 -8.79 -0.02 6.90
C ASN A 47 -8.09 1.24 6.42
N MET A 48 -7.01 1.07 5.67
CA MET A 48 -6.24 2.19 5.16
C MET A 48 -5.98 2.01 3.67
N ILE A 49 -6.13 3.08 2.92
CA ILE A 49 -5.83 3.11 1.50
C ILE A 49 -4.78 4.19 1.27
N ARG A 50 -3.69 3.84 0.61
CA ARG A 50 -2.64 4.79 0.24
C ARG A 50 -2.49 4.83 -1.26
N LEU A 51 -2.51 6.04 -1.82
CA LEU A 51 -2.13 6.26 -3.20
C LEU A 51 -0.65 6.61 -3.20
N VAL A 52 0.15 5.87 -3.95
CA VAL A 52 1.59 6.06 -3.96
C VAL A 52 2.12 6.23 -5.38
N ASP A 53 3.21 6.96 -5.49
CA ASP A 53 3.95 7.13 -6.74
C ASP A 53 5.12 6.17 -6.73
N ILE A 54 5.13 5.24 -7.68
CA ILE A 54 6.15 4.21 -7.80
C ILE A 54 7.08 4.44 -8.98
N THR A 55 7.02 5.62 -9.58
CA THR A 55 7.83 5.94 -10.77
C THR A 55 9.32 5.73 -10.51
N GLU A 56 9.78 6.11 -9.32
CA GLU A 56 11.19 5.98 -8.95
C GLU A 56 11.41 4.89 -7.90
N CYS A 57 10.49 3.96 -7.79
CA CYS A 57 10.61 2.83 -6.89
C CYS A 57 11.85 2.01 -7.25
N SER A 58 12.61 1.62 -6.24
CA SER A 58 13.88 0.91 -6.44
C SER A 58 13.70 -0.56 -6.83
N ILE A 59 12.48 -1.08 -6.74
CA ILE A 59 12.17 -2.46 -7.10
C ILE A 59 10.99 -2.48 -8.07
N SER A 60 10.77 -3.63 -8.72
CA SER A 60 9.63 -3.79 -9.63
C SER A 60 8.31 -3.78 -8.86
N LEU A 61 7.22 -3.55 -9.58
CA LEU A 61 5.90 -3.60 -8.97
C LEU A 61 5.63 -4.98 -8.37
N GLN A 62 6.03 -6.06 -9.04
CA GLN A 62 5.85 -7.40 -8.51
C GLN A 62 6.59 -7.59 -7.20
N ASP A 63 7.82 -7.09 -7.12
CA ASP A 63 8.60 -7.17 -5.89
C ASP A 63 7.97 -6.33 -4.79
N LEU A 64 7.40 -5.18 -5.14
CA LEU A 64 6.69 -4.34 -4.17
C LEU A 64 5.45 -5.06 -3.64
N VAL A 65 4.71 -5.74 -4.51
CA VAL A 65 3.57 -6.57 -4.09
C VAL A 65 4.02 -7.63 -3.09
N ASP A 66 5.15 -8.28 -3.37
CA ASP A 66 5.70 -9.31 -2.49
C ASP A 66 6.12 -8.72 -1.14
N GLU A 67 6.75 -7.55 -1.15
CA GLU A 67 7.15 -6.88 0.09
C GLU A 67 5.94 -6.49 0.93
N CYS A 68 4.88 -6.01 0.30
CA CYS A 68 3.63 -5.69 0.99
C CYS A 68 3.04 -6.95 1.64
N ALA A 69 3.06 -8.07 0.93
CA ALA A 69 2.56 -9.33 1.46
C ALA A 69 3.37 -9.79 2.68
N LYS A 70 4.70 -9.62 2.64
CA LYS A 70 5.56 -9.97 3.76
C LYS A 70 5.27 -9.12 4.99
N VAL A 71 5.10 -7.82 4.81
CA VAL A 71 4.76 -6.93 5.90
C VAL A 71 3.41 -7.32 6.50
N GLY A 72 2.44 -7.59 5.65
CA GLY A 72 1.11 -8.01 6.09
C GLY A 72 1.17 -9.30 6.90
N GLU A 73 1.92 -10.28 6.42
CA GLU A 73 2.06 -11.55 7.11
C GLU A 73 2.69 -11.35 8.49
N SER A 74 3.75 -10.54 8.57
CA SER A 74 4.44 -10.28 9.84
C SER A 74 3.53 -9.56 10.85
N LEU A 75 2.60 -8.74 10.38
CA LEU A 75 1.69 -7.98 11.23
C LEU A 75 0.33 -8.66 11.41
N GLN A 76 0.10 -9.79 10.74
CA GLN A 76 -1.20 -10.46 10.70
C GLN A 76 -2.29 -9.54 10.16
N MET A 77 -1.93 -8.76 9.14
CA MET A 77 -2.83 -7.86 8.42
C MET A 77 -2.83 -8.23 6.95
N GLU A 78 -3.88 -7.87 6.25
CA GLU A 78 -3.92 -8.03 4.82
C GLU A 78 -3.42 -6.74 4.17
N VAL A 79 -2.27 -6.81 3.52
CA VAL A 79 -1.68 -5.67 2.81
C VAL A 79 -1.62 -6.02 1.34
N ARG A 80 -2.32 -5.24 0.52
CA ARG A 80 -2.38 -5.45 -0.92
C ARG A 80 -1.81 -4.24 -1.64
N CYS A 81 -1.11 -4.50 -2.73
CA CYS A 81 -0.57 -3.47 -3.60
C CYS A 81 -1.03 -3.76 -5.02
N GLN A 82 -1.64 -2.78 -5.66
CA GLN A 82 -2.16 -2.93 -7.03
C GLN A 82 -1.81 -1.70 -7.84
N HIS A 83 -1.50 -1.89 -9.13
CA HIS A 83 -1.34 -0.75 -10.02
C HIS A 83 -2.64 0.05 -10.08
N GLU A 84 -2.54 1.36 -10.19
CA GLU A 84 -3.69 2.26 -10.19
C GLU A 84 -4.75 1.83 -11.24
N ASN A 85 -4.30 1.46 -12.42
CA ASN A 85 -5.23 1.07 -13.48
C ASN A 85 -6.04 -0.16 -13.12
N ILE A 86 -5.41 -1.14 -12.46
CA ILE A 86 -6.10 -2.34 -12.02
C ILE A 86 -7.09 -2.00 -10.91
N PHE A 87 -6.69 -1.16 -9.98
CA PHE A 87 -7.56 -0.74 -8.89
C PHE A 87 -8.80 -0.02 -9.42
N LYS A 88 -8.61 0.92 -10.35
CA LYS A 88 -9.72 1.65 -10.96
C LYS A 88 -10.68 0.70 -11.68
N PHE A 89 -10.12 -0.26 -12.42
CA PHE A 89 -10.94 -1.22 -13.16
C PHE A 89 -11.80 -2.05 -12.21
N MET A 90 -11.23 -2.52 -11.11
CA MET A 90 -11.93 -3.35 -10.13
C MET A 90 -13.02 -2.60 -9.38
N HIS A 91 -12.89 -1.28 -9.23
CA HIS A 91 -13.83 -0.46 -8.48
C HIS A 91 -14.73 0.38 -9.38
N GLN A 92 -14.67 0.15 -10.67
CA GLN A 92 -15.54 0.81 -11.64
C GLN A 92 -16.88 0.07 -11.67
N ILE A 93 -17.95 0.79 -11.46
CA ILE A 93 -19.29 0.24 -11.48
C ILE A 93 -20.03 0.75 -12.70
#